data_77fcc46fccaad6443b5cde284f8ec79f
#
_entry.id   77fcc46fccaad6443b5cde284f8ec79f
#
_cell.length_a   1.000
_cell.length_b   1.000
_cell.length_c   1.000
_cell.angle_alpha   90.00
_cell.angle_beta   90.00
_cell.angle_gamma   90.00
#
_symmetry.space_group_name_H-M   'P 1'
#
loop_
_entity.id
_entity.type
_entity.pdbx_description
1 polymer ?
#
loop_
_entity_poly.entity_id
_entity_poly.type
_entity_poly.pdbx_seq_one_letter_code
_entity_poly.pdbx_strand_id
1 'polypeptide(L)'
;DLLGVSRGVVALTKIDRADADRIAEVSTQISNLLAPTKLADMEIMPVSAITGDGIGDLKANLELAAEDIQARATDGNFRLSVDRCFTIPGAGIVATGTVFSGQVGDDDHVILSPEGVEVRIRGIHAQNTQSKTGQAGQRCAINIAGRGLSKSQVHRGDWLVAKHAHNPTARFDARIKVLPGEPRSLK
;
A
#
# COMPACT_ATOMS: atom_id res chain seq x y z
N ASP A 1 7.26 5.71 10.37
CA ASP A 1 6.54 6.56 11.32
C ASP A 1 5.55 7.49 10.61
N LEU A 2 5.97 8.26 9.58
CA LEU A 2 5.09 9.22 8.87
C LEU A 2 3.93 8.54 8.13
N LEU A 3 4.11 7.33 7.66
CA LEU A 3 3.05 6.55 6.98
C LEU A 3 2.10 5.85 7.96
N GLY A 4 2.25 6.07 9.27
CA GLY A 4 1.43 5.44 10.29
C GLY A 4 1.73 3.95 10.51
N VAL A 5 2.84 3.44 9.98
CA VAL A 5 3.29 2.07 10.23
C VAL A 5 3.74 1.97 11.69
N SER A 6 3.15 1.04 12.43
CA SER A 6 3.43 0.81 13.86
C SER A 6 3.95 -0.60 14.15
N ARG A 7 3.98 -1.48 13.16
CA ARG A 7 4.48 -2.85 13.27
C ARG A 7 5.35 -3.18 12.08
N GLY A 8 6.35 -3.99 12.27
CA GLY A 8 7.24 -4.48 11.23
C GLY A 8 8.38 -5.29 11.79
N VAL A 9 9.21 -5.79 10.91
CA VAL A 9 10.48 -6.46 11.21
C VAL A 9 11.56 -5.87 10.33
N VAL A 10 12.77 -5.77 10.83
CA VAL A 10 13.91 -5.34 10.03
C VAL A 10 14.70 -6.58 9.60
N ALA A 11 14.68 -6.90 8.32
CA ALA A 11 15.54 -7.95 7.77
C ALA A 11 16.91 -7.37 7.43
N LEU A 12 17.92 -7.69 8.25
CA LEU A 12 19.31 -7.34 7.98
C LEU A 12 19.90 -8.38 7.01
N THR A 13 19.91 -8.03 5.72
CA THR A 13 20.23 -8.99 4.65
C THR A 13 21.72 -9.11 4.37
N LYS A 14 22.11 -10.20 3.66
CA LYS A 14 23.47 -10.45 3.18
C LYS A 14 24.49 -10.67 4.29
N ILE A 15 24.12 -11.30 5.39
CA ILE A 15 25.02 -11.59 6.50
C ILE A 15 26.14 -12.55 6.10
N ASP A 16 25.98 -13.32 5.04
CA ASP A 16 27.03 -14.15 4.42
C ASP A 16 28.23 -13.36 3.91
N ARG A 17 28.12 -12.02 3.81
CA ARG A 17 29.16 -11.12 3.30
C ARG A 17 29.79 -10.24 4.38
N ALA A 18 29.46 -10.44 5.63
CA ALA A 18 29.92 -9.66 6.77
C ALA A 18 30.31 -10.58 7.93
N ASP A 19 31.27 -10.15 8.75
CA ASP A 19 31.59 -10.81 9.99
C ASP A 19 30.59 -10.46 11.12
N ALA A 20 30.68 -11.16 12.24
CA ALA A 20 29.78 -10.98 13.37
C ALA A 20 29.87 -9.56 13.96
N ASP A 21 31.04 -8.96 13.99
CA ASP A 21 31.24 -7.62 14.55
C ASP A 21 30.53 -6.56 13.68
N ARG A 22 30.61 -6.70 12.36
CA ARG A 22 29.91 -5.80 11.43
C ARG A 22 28.40 -5.96 11.52
N ILE A 23 27.89 -7.18 11.69
CA ILE A 23 26.46 -7.44 11.88
C ILE A 23 25.97 -6.76 13.17
N ALA A 24 26.71 -6.89 14.27
CA ALA A 24 26.37 -6.27 15.54
C ALA A 24 26.42 -4.74 15.48
N GLU A 25 27.43 -4.18 14.82
CA GLU A 25 27.55 -2.72 14.59
C GLU A 25 26.34 -2.17 13.83
N VAL A 26 25.99 -2.78 12.70
CA VAL A 26 24.85 -2.34 11.88
C VAL A 26 23.53 -2.51 12.62
N SER A 27 23.36 -3.59 13.37
CA SER A 27 22.17 -3.78 14.21
C SER A 27 22.02 -2.65 15.24
N THR A 28 23.12 -2.24 15.87
CA THR A 28 23.14 -1.10 16.79
C THR A 28 22.79 0.22 16.10
N GLN A 29 23.33 0.45 14.90
CA GLN A 29 23.01 1.65 14.09
C GLN A 29 21.51 1.69 13.75
N ILE A 30 20.91 0.57 13.37
CA ILE A 30 19.49 0.46 13.08
C ILE A 30 18.66 0.76 14.33
N SER A 31 18.99 0.15 15.47
CA SER A 31 18.30 0.40 16.75
C SER A 31 18.33 1.88 17.12
N ASN A 32 19.47 2.53 17.01
CA ASN A 32 19.62 3.96 17.28
C ASN A 32 18.79 4.84 16.32
N LEU A 33 18.71 4.44 15.05
CA LEU A 33 17.90 5.15 14.05
C LEU A 33 16.40 5.02 14.34
N LEU A 34 15.94 3.87 14.80
CA LEU A 34 14.54 3.58 15.09
C LEU A 34 14.09 4.10 16.46
N ALA A 35 14.99 4.25 17.41
CA ALA A 35 14.71 4.64 18.80
C ALA A 35 13.77 5.88 18.95
N PRO A 36 13.91 6.97 18.16
CA PRO A 36 13.01 8.13 18.27
C PRO A 36 11.67 7.94 17.53
N THR A 37 11.37 6.75 17.03
CA THR A 37 10.17 6.49 16.21
C THR A 37 9.24 5.49 16.90
N LYS A 38 8.05 5.27 16.33
CA LYS A 38 7.13 4.21 16.78
C LYS A 38 7.61 2.81 16.45
N LEU A 39 8.74 2.70 15.78
CA LEU A 39 9.35 1.45 15.32
C LEU A 39 10.55 1.05 16.20
N ALA A 40 10.72 1.69 17.36
CA ALA A 40 11.84 1.46 18.28
C ALA A 40 11.96 -0.01 18.71
N ASP A 41 10.84 -0.70 18.92
CA ASP A 41 10.78 -2.06 19.40
C ASP A 41 10.75 -3.12 18.28
N MET A 42 11.06 -2.72 17.03
CA MET A 42 11.12 -3.69 15.95
C MET A 42 12.27 -4.65 16.09
N GLU A 43 11.98 -5.93 15.91
CA GLU A 43 12.97 -6.98 15.88
C GLU A 43 13.89 -6.83 14.64
N ILE A 44 15.20 -6.96 14.86
CA ILE A 44 16.19 -6.97 13.78
C ILE A 44 16.62 -8.42 13.58
N MET A 45 16.31 -8.95 12.39
CA MET A 45 16.57 -10.34 12.02
C MET A 45 17.70 -10.41 10.99
N PRO A 46 18.90 -10.88 11.36
CA PRO A 46 19.97 -11.13 10.43
C PRO A 46 19.62 -12.31 9.50
N VAL A 47 19.72 -12.12 8.19
CA VAL A 47 19.33 -13.15 7.21
C VAL A 47 20.25 -13.17 5.98
N SER A 48 20.38 -14.34 5.37
CA SER A 48 21.02 -14.51 4.06
C SER A 48 20.13 -15.33 3.11
N ALA A 49 19.75 -14.73 2.00
CA ALA A 49 19.02 -15.44 0.95
C ALA A 49 19.91 -16.45 0.19
N ILE A 50 21.23 -16.33 0.28
CA ILE A 50 22.19 -17.23 -0.39
C ILE A 50 22.39 -18.50 0.42
N THR A 51 22.63 -18.36 1.73
CA THR A 51 22.89 -19.52 2.62
C THR A 51 21.60 -20.09 3.22
N GLY A 52 20.52 -19.29 3.26
CA GLY A 52 19.28 -19.64 3.93
C GLY A 52 19.24 -19.28 5.42
N ASP A 53 20.34 -18.77 5.96
CA ASP A 53 20.43 -18.43 7.39
C ASP A 53 19.37 -17.37 7.76
N GLY A 54 18.66 -17.60 8.88
CA GLY A 54 17.62 -16.73 9.42
C GLY A 54 16.34 -16.62 8.58
N ILE A 55 16.25 -17.22 7.38
CA ILE A 55 15.06 -17.12 6.51
C ILE A 55 13.86 -17.85 7.13
N GLY A 56 14.09 -19.00 7.80
CA GLY A 56 13.03 -19.74 8.48
C GLY A 56 12.38 -18.92 9.59
N ASP A 57 13.21 -18.29 10.43
CA ASP A 57 12.76 -17.48 11.55
C ASP A 57 12.04 -16.20 11.07
N LEU A 58 12.58 -15.53 10.03
CA LEU A 58 11.92 -14.39 9.39
C LEU A 58 10.54 -14.77 8.86
N LYS A 59 10.44 -15.93 8.19
CA LYS A 59 9.16 -16.42 7.65
C LYS A 59 8.15 -16.68 8.78
N ALA A 60 8.56 -17.38 9.85
CA ALA A 60 7.71 -17.65 11.02
C ALA A 60 7.23 -16.36 11.69
N ASN A 61 8.11 -15.36 11.85
CA ASN A 61 7.78 -14.07 12.42
C ASN A 61 6.73 -13.33 11.55
N LEU A 62 6.90 -13.35 10.22
CA LEU A 62 5.93 -12.73 9.30
C LEU A 62 4.58 -13.46 9.28
N GLU A 63 4.56 -14.80 9.39
CA GLU A 63 3.34 -15.59 9.48
C GLU A 63 2.56 -15.25 10.76
N LEU A 64 3.23 -15.22 11.91
CA LEU A 64 2.62 -14.82 13.19
C LEU A 64 2.10 -13.37 13.14
N ALA A 65 2.87 -12.45 12.56
CA ALA A 65 2.43 -11.08 12.41
C ALA A 65 1.21 -10.94 11.49
N ALA A 66 1.10 -11.81 10.47
CA ALA A 66 -0.05 -11.82 9.55
C ALA A 66 -1.33 -12.34 10.20
N GLU A 67 -1.23 -13.30 11.13
CA GLU A 67 -2.38 -13.82 11.88
C GLU A 67 -3.03 -12.74 12.78
N ASP A 68 -2.22 -11.83 13.30
CA ASP A 68 -2.66 -10.71 14.14
C ASP A 68 -3.31 -9.55 13.34
N ILE A 69 -3.22 -9.58 12.01
CA ILE A 69 -3.81 -8.52 11.18
C ILE A 69 -5.31 -8.73 11.06
N GLN A 70 -6.09 -7.89 11.70
CA GLN A 70 -7.52 -7.85 11.48
C GLN A 70 -7.83 -7.43 10.05
N ALA A 71 -8.71 -8.18 9.37
CA ALA A 71 -9.23 -7.78 8.07
C ALA A 71 -9.85 -6.38 8.17
N ARG A 72 -9.56 -5.52 7.20
CA ARG A 72 -10.16 -4.19 7.17
C ARG A 72 -11.66 -4.31 6.96
N ALA A 73 -12.41 -3.46 7.66
CA ALA A 73 -13.86 -3.38 7.49
C ALA A 73 -14.22 -3.04 6.03
N THR A 74 -15.22 -3.75 5.51
CA THR A 74 -15.67 -3.61 4.11
C THR A 74 -16.97 -2.83 3.99
N ASP A 75 -17.54 -2.38 5.11
CA ASP A 75 -18.80 -1.62 5.22
C ASP A 75 -18.66 -0.13 4.88
N GLY A 76 -17.44 0.36 4.69
CA GLY A 76 -17.18 1.74 4.30
C GLY A 76 -17.43 1.99 2.81
N ASN A 77 -17.41 3.27 2.41
CA ASN A 77 -17.46 3.67 1.01
C ASN A 77 -16.24 3.15 0.24
N PHE A 78 -16.48 2.57 -0.92
CA PHE A 78 -15.39 2.11 -1.77
C PHE A 78 -14.45 3.26 -2.16
N ARG A 79 -13.15 3.06 -1.95
CA ARG A 79 -12.07 3.95 -2.38
C ARG A 79 -10.83 3.15 -2.73
N LEU A 80 -10.39 3.26 -3.96
CA LEU A 80 -9.12 2.69 -4.46
C LEU A 80 -8.21 3.83 -4.92
N SER A 81 -6.98 3.87 -4.42
CA SER A 81 -5.96 4.80 -4.90
C SER A 81 -5.22 4.20 -6.08
N VAL A 82 -5.25 4.88 -7.21
CA VAL A 82 -4.61 4.42 -8.45
C VAL A 82 -3.09 4.59 -8.36
N ASP A 83 -2.35 3.50 -8.48
CA ASP A 83 -0.88 3.51 -8.53
C ASP A 83 -0.33 3.38 -9.95
N ARG A 84 -1.07 2.71 -10.85
CA ARG A 84 -0.74 2.56 -12.28
C ARG A 84 -2.00 2.48 -13.12
N CYS A 85 -1.85 2.92 -14.37
CA CYS A 85 -2.87 2.72 -15.40
C CYS A 85 -2.21 2.28 -16.71
N PHE A 86 -2.78 1.27 -17.33
CA PHE A 86 -2.31 0.74 -18.62
C PHE A 86 -3.46 0.20 -19.45
N THR A 87 -3.21 -0.04 -20.72
CA THR A 87 -4.19 -0.61 -21.66
C THR A 87 -3.79 -2.04 -21.98
N ILE A 88 -4.73 -2.95 -21.90
CA ILE A 88 -4.56 -4.36 -22.32
C ILE A 88 -5.33 -4.54 -23.63
N PRO A 89 -4.70 -5.06 -24.69
CA PRO A 89 -5.40 -5.41 -25.94
C PRO A 89 -6.61 -6.31 -25.65
N GLY A 90 -7.78 -5.96 -26.16
CA GLY A 90 -9.03 -6.69 -25.95
C GLY A 90 -9.74 -6.42 -24.61
N ALA A 91 -9.04 -6.06 -23.56
CA ALA A 91 -9.65 -5.75 -22.26
C ALA A 91 -9.90 -4.25 -22.07
N GLY A 92 -9.06 -3.37 -22.63
CA GLY A 92 -9.20 -1.92 -22.49
C GLY A 92 -8.35 -1.33 -21.36
N ILE A 93 -8.87 -0.35 -20.64
CA ILE A 93 -8.15 0.41 -19.62
C ILE A 93 -8.20 -0.35 -18.29
N VAL A 94 -7.03 -0.59 -17.70
CA VAL A 94 -6.88 -1.22 -16.39
C VAL A 94 -6.17 -0.26 -15.43
N ALA A 95 -6.85 0.08 -14.34
CA ALA A 95 -6.30 0.82 -13.22
C ALA A 95 -5.90 -0.16 -12.12
N THR A 96 -4.67 -0.05 -11.61
CA THR A 96 -4.22 -0.84 -10.45
C THR A 96 -4.07 0.05 -9.24
N GLY A 97 -4.30 -0.51 -8.06
CA GLY A 97 -4.18 0.23 -6.82
C GLY A 97 -4.60 -0.55 -5.58
N THR A 98 -4.46 0.08 -4.44
CA THR A 98 -4.92 -0.48 -3.17
C THR A 98 -6.32 0.01 -2.84
N VAL A 99 -7.19 -0.90 -2.46
CA VAL A 99 -8.51 -0.57 -1.89
C VAL A 99 -8.31 -0.13 -0.44
N PHE A 100 -8.58 1.13 -0.16
CA PHE A 100 -8.41 1.73 1.17
C PHE A 100 -9.61 1.50 2.08
N SER A 101 -10.81 1.45 1.51
CA SER A 101 -12.06 1.21 2.25
C SER A 101 -13.13 0.64 1.35
N GLY A 102 -14.14 0.01 1.96
CA GLY A 102 -15.29 -0.56 1.29
C GLY A 102 -14.96 -1.74 0.40
N GLN A 103 -15.88 -2.03 -0.49
CA GLN A 103 -15.75 -3.07 -1.52
C GLN A 103 -16.43 -2.65 -2.81
N VAL A 104 -16.07 -3.32 -3.89
CA VAL A 104 -16.63 -3.11 -5.22
C VAL A 104 -16.75 -4.44 -5.95
N GLY A 105 -17.76 -4.59 -6.79
CA GLY A 105 -18.01 -5.76 -7.60
C GLY A 105 -17.88 -5.52 -9.11
N ASP A 106 -17.91 -6.62 -9.87
CA ASP A 106 -18.08 -6.54 -11.32
C ASP A 106 -19.41 -5.83 -11.62
N ASP A 107 -19.42 -5.06 -12.69
CA ASP A 107 -20.54 -4.25 -13.18
C ASP A 107 -20.90 -3.03 -12.30
N ASP A 108 -20.26 -2.82 -11.18
CA ASP A 108 -20.45 -1.62 -10.37
C ASP A 108 -20.05 -0.36 -11.13
N HIS A 109 -20.70 0.74 -10.78
CA HIS A 109 -20.40 2.09 -11.27
C HIS A 109 -19.69 2.88 -10.18
N VAL A 110 -18.52 3.42 -10.53
CA VAL A 110 -17.69 4.24 -9.63
C VAL A 110 -17.29 5.53 -10.34
N ILE A 111 -16.77 6.48 -9.58
CA ILE A 111 -16.30 7.76 -10.11
C ILE A 111 -14.78 7.78 -10.12
N LEU A 112 -14.19 8.14 -11.26
CA LEU A 112 -12.79 8.54 -11.35
C LEU A 112 -12.68 9.96 -10.79
N SER A 113 -12.01 10.10 -9.67
CA SER A 113 -11.84 11.36 -8.94
C SER A 113 -10.37 11.82 -9.05
N PRO A 114 -10.08 13.11 -9.23
CA PRO A 114 -11.01 14.25 -9.07
C PRO A 114 -11.88 14.61 -10.27
N GLU A 115 -11.65 14.03 -11.47
CA GLU A 115 -12.29 14.44 -12.73
C GLU A 115 -13.83 14.31 -12.73
N GLY A 116 -14.39 13.46 -11.88
CA GLY A 116 -15.84 13.24 -11.80
C GLY A 116 -16.40 12.34 -12.91
N VAL A 117 -15.55 11.61 -13.62
CA VAL A 117 -15.97 10.73 -14.72
C VAL A 117 -16.54 9.42 -14.15
N GLU A 118 -17.81 9.14 -14.50
CA GLU A 118 -18.42 7.86 -14.15
C GLU A 118 -17.85 6.73 -15.01
N VAL A 119 -17.42 5.66 -14.38
CA VAL A 119 -16.86 4.47 -15.04
C VAL A 119 -17.52 3.21 -14.50
N ARG A 120 -17.74 2.24 -15.39
CA ARG A 120 -18.23 0.89 -15.04
C ARG A 120 -17.04 -0.05 -14.89
N ILE A 121 -17.08 -0.90 -13.90
CA ILE A 121 -16.12 -1.99 -13.69
C ILE A 121 -16.50 -3.16 -14.60
N ARG A 122 -15.53 -3.67 -15.35
CA ARG A 122 -15.69 -4.79 -16.31
C ARG A 122 -15.04 -6.07 -15.84
N GLY A 123 -14.22 -6.00 -14.81
CA GLY A 123 -13.55 -7.15 -14.24
C GLY A 123 -12.53 -6.71 -13.21
N ILE A 124 -12.28 -7.60 -12.26
CA ILE A 124 -11.42 -7.39 -11.12
C ILE A 124 -10.42 -8.52 -11.01
N HIS A 125 -9.16 -8.18 -10.78
CA HIS A 125 -8.15 -9.09 -10.27
C HIS A 125 -7.72 -8.59 -8.89
N ALA A 126 -7.94 -9.38 -7.86
CA ALA A 126 -7.49 -9.12 -6.50
C ALA A 126 -6.28 -10.01 -6.19
N GLN A 127 -5.17 -9.40 -5.75
CA GLN A 127 -3.94 -10.13 -5.41
C GLN A 127 -3.47 -11.10 -6.51
N ASN A 128 -3.50 -10.64 -7.76
CA ASN A 128 -3.14 -11.36 -9.00
C ASN A 128 -4.07 -12.54 -9.37
N THR A 129 -5.22 -12.67 -8.74
CA THR A 129 -6.22 -13.69 -9.05
C THR A 129 -7.51 -13.03 -9.52
N GLN A 130 -8.15 -13.61 -10.55
CA GLN A 130 -9.46 -13.14 -10.99
C GLN A 130 -10.47 -13.26 -9.84
N SER A 131 -11.22 -12.19 -9.62
CA SER A 131 -12.20 -12.09 -8.54
C SER A 131 -13.45 -11.36 -9.02
N LYS A 132 -14.58 -11.67 -8.40
CA LYS A 132 -15.83 -10.93 -8.62
C LYS A 132 -15.89 -9.65 -7.79
N THR A 133 -15.06 -9.54 -6.77
CA THR A 133 -15.04 -8.40 -5.85
C THR A 133 -13.63 -7.95 -5.52
N GLY A 134 -13.46 -6.67 -5.24
CA GLY A 134 -12.26 -6.08 -4.66
C GLY A 134 -12.61 -5.37 -3.35
N GLN A 135 -11.89 -5.66 -2.26
CA GLN A 135 -12.23 -5.17 -0.93
C GLN A 135 -11.06 -4.53 -0.20
N ALA A 136 -11.38 -3.76 0.82
CA ALA A 136 -10.42 -3.03 1.64
C ALA A 136 -9.24 -3.91 2.08
N GLY A 137 -8.03 -3.38 1.91
CA GLY A 137 -6.77 -4.06 2.18
C GLY A 137 -6.16 -4.80 0.98
N GLN A 138 -6.94 -5.08 -0.06
CA GLN A 138 -6.43 -5.77 -1.25
C GLN A 138 -5.80 -4.79 -2.25
N ARG A 139 -4.77 -5.25 -2.93
CA ARG A 139 -4.29 -4.61 -4.15
C ARG A 139 -5.03 -5.22 -5.35
N CYS A 140 -5.77 -4.37 -6.07
CA CYS A 140 -6.61 -4.78 -7.18
C CYS A 140 -6.11 -4.20 -8.51
N ALA A 141 -6.34 -4.95 -9.59
CA ALA A 141 -6.34 -4.46 -10.96
C ALA A 141 -7.79 -4.47 -11.44
N ILE A 142 -8.30 -3.29 -11.76
CA ILE A 142 -9.71 -3.08 -12.12
C ILE A 142 -9.76 -2.63 -13.57
N ASN A 143 -10.45 -3.42 -14.40
CA ASN A 143 -10.77 -3.03 -15.76
C ASN A 143 -11.94 -2.05 -15.71
N ILE A 144 -11.74 -0.85 -16.26
CA ILE A 144 -12.72 0.22 -16.24
C ILE A 144 -13.11 0.63 -17.66
N ALA A 145 -14.38 0.97 -17.82
CA ALA A 145 -14.91 1.51 -19.05
C ALA A 145 -15.84 2.70 -18.77
N GLY A 146 -15.73 3.75 -19.57
CA GLY A 146 -16.57 4.93 -19.47
C GLY A 146 -16.77 5.58 -20.84
N ARG A 147 -17.84 6.34 -21.00
CA ARG A 147 -18.09 7.06 -22.24
C ARG A 147 -17.01 8.12 -22.45
N GLY A 148 -16.23 7.98 -23.53
CA GLY A 148 -15.14 8.90 -23.84
C GLY A 148 -13.92 8.76 -22.95
N LEU A 149 -13.86 7.75 -22.07
CA LEU A 149 -12.70 7.51 -21.23
C LEU A 149 -11.49 7.09 -22.06
N SER A 150 -10.38 7.78 -21.89
CA SER A 150 -9.08 7.45 -22.46
C SER A 150 -8.06 7.17 -21.33
N LYS A 151 -7.01 6.40 -21.65
CA LYS A 151 -5.93 6.15 -20.69
C LYS A 151 -5.27 7.44 -20.19
N SER A 152 -5.19 8.46 -21.02
CA SER A 152 -4.59 9.76 -20.67
C SER A 152 -5.33 10.56 -19.61
N GLN A 153 -6.55 10.14 -19.26
CA GLN A 153 -7.37 10.76 -18.21
C GLN A 153 -7.23 10.04 -16.87
N VAL A 154 -6.50 8.91 -16.82
CA VAL A 154 -6.32 8.14 -15.58
C VAL A 154 -4.86 8.24 -15.17
N HIS A 155 -4.59 8.89 -14.04
CA HIS A 155 -3.25 9.17 -13.57
C HIS A 155 -2.95 8.44 -12.26
N ARG A 156 -1.67 8.30 -11.98
CA ARG A 156 -1.23 7.89 -10.63
C ARG A 156 -1.61 8.99 -9.64
N GLY A 157 -2.25 8.58 -8.55
CA GLY A 157 -2.76 9.48 -7.53
C GLY A 157 -4.26 9.76 -7.64
N ASP A 158 -4.89 9.43 -8.78
CA ASP A 158 -6.33 9.45 -8.89
C ASP A 158 -6.98 8.39 -7.99
N TRP A 159 -8.28 8.50 -7.85
CA TRP A 159 -9.07 7.59 -7.05
C TRP A 159 -10.25 7.04 -7.83
N LEU A 160 -10.52 5.76 -7.67
CA LEU A 160 -11.82 5.19 -7.99
C LEU A 160 -12.64 5.14 -6.71
N VAL A 161 -13.77 5.83 -6.69
CA VAL A 161 -14.58 6.00 -5.48
C VAL A 161 -16.06 5.68 -5.73
N ALA A 162 -16.76 5.22 -4.69
CA ALA A 162 -18.21 5.14 -4.72
C ALA A 162 -18.81 6.51 -5.05
N LYS A 163 -19.90 6.55 -5.81
CA LYS A 163 -20.48 7.79 -6.33
C LYS A 163 -20.73 8.85 -5.23
N HIS A 164 -21.25 8.44 -4.11
CA HIS A 164 -21.54 9.34 -2.98
C HIS A 164 -20.29 9.72 -2.15
N ALA A 165 -19.15 9.08 -2.40
CA ALA A 165 -17.87 9.43 -1.78
C ALA A 165 -17.02 10.38 -2.64
N HIS A 166 -17.48 10.73 -3.84
CA HIS A 166 -16.82 11.71 -4.70
C HIS A 166 -17.10 13.12 -4.18
N ASN A 167 -16.11 13.71 -3.54
CA ASN A 167 -16.20 15.06 -2.98
C ASN A 167 -14.83 15.76 -3.05
N PRO A 168 -14.35 16.12 -4.26
CA PRO A 168 -13.10 16.84 -4.40
C PRO A 168 -13.20 18.22 -3.76
N THR A 169 -12.12 18.65 -3.07
CA THR A 169 -12.06 19.94 -2.41
C THR A 169 -10.73 20.64 -2.70
N ALA A 170 -10.79 21.97 -2.82
CA ALA A 170 -9.60 22.83 -2.90
C ALA A 170 -9.18 23.42 -1.52
N ARG A 171 -9.95 23.13 -0.48
CA ARG A 171 -9.68 23.65 0.88
C ARG A 171 -9.72 22.49 1.89
N PHE A 172 -8.70 22.40 2.72
CA PHE A 172 -8.63 21.41 3.79
C PHE A 172 -7.78 21.94 4.94
N ASP A 173 -8.09 21.51 6.15
CA ASP A 173 -7.24 21.68 7.31
C ASP A 173 -6.34 20.46 7.47
N ALA A 174 -5.07 20.66 7.79
CA ALA A 174 -4.09 19.59 7.94
C ALA A 174 -3.39 19.67 9.30
N ARG A 175 -3.30 18.55 10.01
CA ARG A 175 -2.38 18.40 11.13
C ARG A 175 -1.02 17.95 10.61
N ILE A 176 0.00 18.76 10.81
CA ILE A 176 1.35 18.48 10.37
C ILE A 176 2.17 17.95 11.56
N LYS A 177 2.89 16.85 11.34
CA LYS A 177 3.87 16.31 12.28
C LYS A 177 5.25 16.36 11.62
N VAL A 178 6.18 17.05 12.26
CA VAL A 178 7.59 17.10 11.84
C VAL A 178 8.37 16.06 12.65
N LEU A 179 9.29 15.35 12.00
CA LEU A 179 10.16 14.40 12.69
C LEU A 179 11.15 15.16 13.61
N PRO A 180 11.50 14.62 14.79
CA PRO A 180 12.38 15.27 15.75
C PRO A 180 13.76 15.66 15.20
N GLY A 181 14.24 14.94 14.18
CA GLY A 181 15.55 15.20 13.54
C GLY A 181 15.52 16.14 12.35
N GLU A 182 14.37 16.75 12.00
CA GLU A 182 14.30 17.68 10.88
C GLU A 182 14.86 19.04 11.27
N PRO A 183 15.99 19.49 10.67
CA PRO A 183 16.64 20.75 11.05
C PRO A 183 15.94 22.00 10.49
N ARG A 184 15.02 21.85 9.55
CA ARG A 184 14.31 22.96 8.91
C ARG A 184 12.98 23.22 9.59
N SER A 185 12.76 24.47 10.00
CA SER A 185 11.45 24.91 10.47
C SER A 185 10.45 24.98 9.32
N LEU A 186 9.20 24.64 9.60
CA LEU A 186 8.09 24.91 8.69
C LEU A 186 7.98 26.43 8.48
N LYS A 187 7.92 26.85 7.23
CA LYS A 187 7.69 28.25 6.85
C LYS A 187 6.23 28.45 6.51
#